data_6cfe18bf414f99129e0a80f76a5bb624
#
_entry.id   6cfe18bf414f99129e0a80f76a5bb624
#
_cell.length_a   1.000
_cell.length_b   1.000
_cell.length_c   1.000
_cell.angle_alpha   90.00
_cell.angle_beta   90.00
_cell.angle_gamma   90.00
#
_symmetry.space_group_name_H-M   'P 1'
#
loop_
_entity.id
_entity.type
_entity.pdbx_description
1 polymer ?
#
loop_
_entity_poly.entity_id
_entity_poly.type
_entity_poly.pdbx_seq_one_letter_code
_entity_poly.pdbx_strand_id
1 'polypeptide(L)'
;MKTPRAYASAAVLPNGEFWITGGASRSNVLRTTEILSIRNEEWTIRNGPKMPRALIGHCFAVMSENELVIAGGYSPIEDDYSQNVDIYDMGRGKWYTKPWIPMIKNGPRIDSSCINFLFGTERRVVIAGGWNNTAMEVTEYLDPNLQMWVTMGRNYSQGEPQQQVGFLSTF
;
A
#
# COMPACT_ATOMS: atom_id res chain seq x y z
N MET A 1 6.98 12.57 -15.17
CA MET A 1 7.94 11.80 -14.36
C MET A 1 9.35 12.13 -14.82
N LYS A 2 10.29 12.30 -13.88
CA LYS A 2 11.72 12.49 -14.20
C LYS A 2 12.38 11.16 -14.58
N THR A 3 11.92 10.06 -13.99
CA THR A 3 12.44 8.70 -14.21
C THR A 3 11.33 7.82 -14.77
N PRO A 4 11.49 7.25 -15.98
CA PRO A 4 10.57 6.23 -16.49
C PRO A 4 10.56 5.01 -15.56
N ARG A 5 9.36 4.53 -15.20
CA ARG A 5 9.21 3.40 -14.28
C ARG A 5 7.98 2.55 -14.62
N ALA A 6 8.15 1.24 -14.59
CA ALA A 6 7.10 0.25 -14.68
C ALA A 6 6.87 -0.38 -13.30
N TYR A 7 5.70 -0.95 -13.05
CA TYR A 7 5.35 -1.62 -11.79
C TYR A 7 5.55 -0.74 -10.55
N ALA A 8 5.45 0.58 -10.72
CA ALA A 8 5.46 1.54 -9.63
C ALA A 8 4.08 1.60 -8.98
N SER A 9 4.04 1.99 -7.72
CA SER A 9 2.78 2.29 -7.04
C SER A 9 2.61 3.79 -6.82
N ALA A 10 1.36 4.24 -6.68
CA ALA A 10 1.07 5.65 -6.49
C ALA A 10 -0.14 5.88 -5.57
N ALA A 11 -0.13 7.02 -4.90
CA ALA A 11 -1.24 7.46 -4.06
C ALA A 11 -1.41 8.99 -4.13
N VAL A 12 -2.64 9.45 -3.98
CA VAL A 12 -2.96 10.87 -3.80
C VAL A 12 -3.04 11.15 -2.31
N LEU A 13 -2.28 12.14 -1.86
CA LEU A 13 -2.25 12.56 -0.47
C LEU A 13 -3.40 13.53 -0.15
N PRO A 14 -3.76 13.69 1.14
CA PRO A 14 -4.79 14.64 1.55
C PRO A 14 -4.52 16.09 1.15
N ASN A 15 -3.26 16.46 0.99
CA ASN A 15 -2.84 17.80 0.51
C ASN A 15 -2.90 17.96 -1.02
N GLY A 16 -3.40 16.94 -1.75
CA GLY A 16 -3.52 16.92 -3.21
C GLY A 16 -2.23 16.59 -3.96
N GLU A 17 -1.14 16.30 -3.27
CA GLU A 17 0.09 15.82 -3.92
C GLU A 17 -0.08 14.37 -4.39
N PHE A 18 0.44 14.04 -5.55
CA PHE A 18 0.46 12.70 -6.11
C PHE A 18 1.87 12.11 -5.96
N TRP A 19 2.00 11.06 -5.17
CA TRP A 19 3.27 10.39 -4.95
C TRP A 19 3.35 9.11 -5.77
N ILE A 20 4.50 8.92 -6.41
CA ILE A 20 4.85 7.72 -7.17
C ILE A 20 6.07 7.10 -6.49
N THR A 21 6.01 5.81 -6.21
CA THR A 21 7.03 5.11 -5.45
C THR A 21 7.56 3.89 -6.19
N GLY A 22 8.87 3.65 -6.09
CA GLY A 22 9.52 2.44 -6.59
C GLY A 22 9.36 2.19 -8.08
N GLY A 23 9.13 0.93 -8.41
CA GLY A 23 9.04 0.46 -9.79
C GLY A 23 10.39 0.08 -10.39
N ALA A 24 10.39 -0.34 -11.65
CA ALA A 24 11.58 -0.69 -12.42
C ALA A 24 11.86 0.32 -13.52
N SER A 25 13.10 0.73 -13.66
CA SER A 25 13.65 1.38 -14.83
C SER A 25 14.27 0.33 -15.77
N ARG A 26 14.89 0.79 -16.88
CA ARG A 26 15.51 -0.14 -17.85
C ARG A 26 16.52 -1.11 -17.25
N SER A 27 17.21 -0.73 -16.20
CA SER A 27 18.36 -1.49 -15.65
C SER A 27 18.25 -1.77 -14.14
N ASN A 28 17.32 -1.12 -13.43
CA ASN A 28 17.30 -1.20 -11.97
C ASN A 28 15.88 -1.17 -11.43
N VAL A 29 15.67 -1.89 -10.33
CA VAL A 29 14.52 -1.67 -9.45
C VAL A 29 14.81 -0.46 -8.56
N LEU A 30 13.82 0.39 -8.42
CA LEU A 30 13.96 1.71 -7.85
C LEU A 30 13.53 1.75 -6.39
N ARG A 31 14.26 2.48 -5.58
CA ARG A 31 13.84 2.93 -4.25
C ARG A 31 13.52 4.43 -4.22
N THR A 32 13.56 5.08 -5.37
CA THR A 32 13.26 6.50 -5.49
C THR A 32 11.77 6.75 -5.55
N THR A 33 11.36 7.90 -5.07
CA THR A 33 10.00 8.40 -5.18
C THR A 33 9.98 9.74 -5.91
N GLU A 34 8.88 10.02 -6.56
CA GLU A 34 8.61 11.31 -7.20
C GLU A 34 7.28 11.85 -6.70
N ILE A 35 7.24 13.15 -6.48
CA ILE A 35 6.05 13.86 -5.99
C ILE A 35 5.64 14.87 -7.04
N LEU A 36 4.41 14.73 -7.49
CA LEU A 36 3.77 15.63 -8.41
C LEU A 36 2.81 16.53 -7.66
N SER A 37 2.93 17.81 -7.86
CA SER A 37 2.02 18.82 -7.31
C SER A 37 1.44 19.66 -8.44
N ILE A 38 0.17 20.05 -8.30
CA ILE A 38 -0.50 20.98 -9.21
C ILE A 38 -0.84 22.22 -8.40
N ARG A 39 -0.36 23.37 -8.86
CA ARG A 39 -0.70 24.68 -8.28
C ARG A 39 -0.92 25.66 -9.42
N ASN A 40 -2.05 26.39 -9.38
CA ASN A 40 -2.41 27.38 -10.40
C ASN A 40 -2.28 26.84 -11.84
N GLU A 41 -2.79 25.62 -12.06
CA GLU A 41 -2.73 24.89 -13.34
C GLU A 41 -1.31 24.50 -13.80
N GLU A 42 -0.28 24.80 -13.01
CA GLU A 42 1.08 24.38 -13.28
C GLU A 42 1.46 23.09 -12.56
N TRP A 43 2.13 22.20 -13.29
CA TRP A 43 2.61 20.93 -12.80
C TRP A 43 4.06 21.03 -12.39
N THR A 44 4.34 20.65 -11.17
CA THR A 44 5.72 20.57 -10.67
C THR A 44 6.02 19.14 -10.23
N ILE A 45 7.25 18.67 -10.52
CA ILE A 45 7.74 17.36 -10.11
C ILE A 45 9.00 17.53 -9.30
N ARG A 46 9.03 16.96 -8.11
CA ARG A 46 10.19 16.91 -7.23
C ARG A 46 10.52 15.49 -6.80
N ASN A 47 11.77 15.27 -6.41
CA ASN A 47 12.15 14.01 -5.79
C ASN A 47 11.52 13.94 -4.39
N GLY A 48 10.96 12.79 -4.05
CA GLY A 48 10.51 12.49 -2.70
C GLY A 48 11.57 11.73 -1.89
N PRO A 49 11.25 11.35 -0.65
CA PRO A 49 12.12 10.58 0.21
C PRO A 49 12.33 9.17 -0.37
N LYS A 50 13.57 8.70 -0.35
CA LYS A 50 13.88 7.33 -0.82
C LYS A 50 13.23 6.30 0.10
N MET A 51 12.61 5.29 -0.49
CA MET A 51 12.08 4.14 0.24
C MET A 51 13.19 3.37 0.97
N PRO A 52 12.89 2.63 2.02
CA PRO A 52 13.85 1.75 2.68
C PRO A 52 14.42 0.67 1.74
N ARG A 53 13.59 0.18 0.82
CA ARG A 53 13.92 -0.88 -0.15
C ARG A 53 13.62 -0.45 -1.57
N ALA A 54 14.30 -1.12 -2.52
CA ALA A 54 13.94 -1.07 -3.94
C ALA A 54 12.85 -2.14 -4.18
N LEU A 55 11.67 -1.72 -4.65
CA LEU A 55 10.50 -2.60 -4.77
C LEU A 55 9.77 -2.39 -6.10
N ILE A 56 9.23 -3.50 -6.63
CA ILE A 56 8.24 -3.50 -7.71
C ILE A 56 6.95 -4.18 -7.24
N GLY A 57 5.82 -3.80 -7.83
CA GLY A 57 4.53 -4.41 -7.54
C GLY A 57 4.08 -4.32 -6.08
N HIS A 58 4.61 -3.36 -5.32
CA HIS A 58 4.25 -3.12 -3.93
C HIS A 58 2.94 -2.35 -3.80
N CYS A 59 2.27 -2.49 -2.67
CA CYS A 59 1.19 -1.62 -2.26
C CYS A 59 1.74 -0.29 -1.74
N PHE A 60 1.13 0.82 -2.13
CA PHE A 60 1.39 2.13 -1.54
C PHE A 60 0.08 2.86 -1.32
N ALA A 61 -0.20 3.27 -0.09
CA ALA A 61 -1.43 3.94 0.27
C ALA A 61 -1.26 4.96 1.39
N VAL A 62 -2.22 5.86 1.49
CA VAL A 62 -2.37 6.76 2.65
C VAL A 62 -2.99 5.96 3.79
N MET A 63 -2.32 5.88 4.93
CA MET A 63 -2.82 5.20 6.12
C MET A 63 -3.59 6.17 7.04
N SER A 64 -3.05 7.36 7.23
CA SER A 64 -3.67 8.44 7.99
C SER A 64 -3.31 9.80 7.39
N GLU A 65 -3.72 10.89 8.01
CA GLU A 65 -3.34 12.24 7.57
C GLU A 65 -1.82 12.48 7.56
N ASN A 66 -1.09 11.76 8.43
CA ASN A 66 0.34 11.93 8.61
C ASN A 66 1.17 10.68 8.26
N GLU A 67 0.55 9.59 7.85
CA GLU A 67 1.27 8.34 7.61
C GLU A 67 0.91 7.73 6.25
N LEU A 68 1.95 7.31 5.53
CA LEU A 68 1.84 6.54 4.30
C LEU A 68 2.41 5.14 4.56
N VAL A 69 1.85 4.14 3.91
CA VAL A 69 2.29 2.75 4.06
C VAL A 69 2.75 2.16 2.73
N ILE A 70 3.85 1.42 2.78
CA ILE A 70 4.30 0.52 1.73
C ILE A 70 4.22 -0.90 2.28
N ALA A 71 3.63 -1.82 1.52
CA ALA A 71 3.53 -3.22 1.89
C ALA A 71 3.72 -4.13 0.67
N GLY A 72 4.42 -5.24 0.85
CA GLY A 72 4.65 -6.20 -0.22
C GLY A 72 5.64 -5.76 -1.28
N GLY A 73 5.47 -6.33 -2.45
CA GLY A 73 6.35 -6.13 -3.58
C GLY A 73 7.47 -7.16 -3.65
N TYR A 74 8.21 -7.15 -4.74
CA TYR A 74 9.43 -7.94 -4.92
C TYR A 74 10.66 -7.07 -4.76
N SER A 75 11.62 -7.56 -3.99
CA SER A 75 12.92 -6.92 -3.78
C SER A 75 14.01 -7.75 -4.48
N PRO A 76 14.68 -7.21 -5.51
CA PRO A 76 15.75 -7.93 -6.18
C PRO A 76 17.02 -8.07 -5.32
N ILE A 77 17.14 -7.30 -4.24
CA ILE A 77 18.30 -7.39 -3.32
C ILE A 77 18.12 -8.58 -2.39
N GLU A 78 16.88 -8.80 -1.96
CA GLU A 78 16.49 -9.93 -1.10
C GLU A 78 16.20 -11.18 -1.95
N ASP A 79 16.06 -11.02 -3.26
CA ASP A 79 15.62 -12.04 -4.24
C ASP A 79 14.34 -12.74 -3.80
N ASP A 80 13.42 -11.99 -3.19
CA ASP A 80 12.20 -12.53 -2.61
C ASP A 80 11.07 -11.51 -2.58
N TYR A 81 9.87 -12.01 -2.36
CA TYR A 81 8.70 -11.20 -2.06
C TYR A 81 8.81 -10.61 -0.66
N SER A 82 8.67 -9.30 -0.57
CA SER A 82 8.79 -8.58 0.69
C SER A 82 7.61 -8.89 1.62
N GLN A 83 7.91 -9.20 2.88
CA GLN A 83 6.95 -9.30 3.97
C GLN A 83 6.90 -8.05 4.84
N ASN A 84 7.66 -7.03 4.48
CA ASN A 84 7.80 -5.86 5.31
C ASN A 84 6.67 -4.85 5.06
N VAL A 85 6.29 -4.18 6.13
CA VAL A 85 5.45 -2.99 6.12
C VAL A 85 6.30 -1.80 6.55
N ASP A 86 6.51 -0.88 5.63
CA ASP A 86 7.24 0.35 5.89
C ASP A 86 6.25 1.52 5.95
N ILE A 87 6.39 2.34 6.96
CA ILE A 87 5.55 3.51 7.16
C ILE A 87 6.40 4.77 7.02
N TYR A 88 5.90 5.72 6.26
CA TYR A 88 6.47 7.06 6.18
C TYR A 88 5.68 8.00 7.08
N ASP A 89 6.34 8.54 8.09
CA ASP A 89 5.82 9.61 8.93
C ASP A 89 6.09 10.95 8.26
N MET A 90 5.06 11.61 7.76
CA MET A 90 5.16 12.88 7.06
C MET A 90 5.58 14.02 7.98
N GLY A 91 5.22 13.97 9.26
CA GLY A 91 5.60 14.98 10.25
C GLY A 91 7.09 14.92 10.59
N ARG A 92 7.65 13.71 10.67
CA ARG A 92 9.08 13.48 10.94
C ARG A 92 9.94 13.42 9.67
N GLY A 93 9.32 13.25 8.49
CA GLY A 93 10.03 13.10 7.23
C GLY A 93 10.85 11.82 7.13
N LYS A 94 10.45 10.74 7.80
CA LYS A 94 11.23 9.50 7.90
C LYS A 94 10.40 8.26 7.69
N TRP A 95 11.05 7.25 7.07
CA TRP A 95 10.54 5.89 7.02
C TRP A 95 10.92 5.13 8.30
N TYR A 96 10.02 4.25 8.72
CA TYR A 96 10.29 3.26 9.76
C TYR A 96 9.57 1.95 9.41
N THR A 97 10.19 0.84 9.76
CA THR A 97 9.59 -0.49 9.63
C THR A 97 8.92 -0.83 10.95
N LYS A 98 7.68 -1.29 10.89
CA LYS A 98 6.98 -1.83 12.06
C LYS A 98 7.11 -3.36 12.08
N PRO A 99 8.08 -3.93 12.80
CA PRO A 99 8.31 -5.39 12.78
C PRO A 99 7.17 -6.19 13.41
N TRP A 100 6.32 -5.54 14.20
CA TRP A 100 5.14 -6.16 14.82
C TRP A 100 3.87 -6.11 13.95
N ILE A 101 3.94 -5.51 12.78
CA ILE A 101 2.90 -5.66 11.77
C ILE A 101 3.45 -6.65 10.73
N PRO A 102 3.37 -7.96 10.99
CA PRO A 102 3.79 -8.93 9.99
C PRO A 102 2.91 -8.72 8.78
N MET A 103 3.54 -8.59 7.62
CA MET A 103 2.78 -8.55 6.42
C MET A 103 1.97 -9.82 6.32
N ILE A 104 0.68 -9.59 6.24
CA ILE A 104 -0.31 -10.43 5.61
C ILE A 104 -0.32 -11.84 6.16
N LYS A 105 -1.35 -12.14 6.87
CA LYS A 105 -1.67 -13.48 7.37
C LYS A 105 -1.54 -14.59 6.30
N ASN A 106 -1.61 -14.22 5.04
CA ASN A 106 -1.59 -15.14 3.90
C ASN A 106 -0.33 -15.04 3.02
N GLY A 107 0.71 -14.41 3.52
CA GLY A 107 2.03 -14.37 2.88
C GLY A 107 2.32 -13.12 2.03
N PRO A 108 3.59 -12.98 1.64
CA PRO A 108 4.05 -11.87 0.82
C PRO A 108 3.45 -11.93 -0.58
N ARG A 109 3.32 -10.78 -1.26
CA ARG A 109 2.72 -10.72 -2.60
C ARG A 109 3.17 -9.50 -3.39
N ILE A 110 3.04 -9.62 -4.71
CA ILE A 110 3.20 -8.51 -5.66
C ILE A 110 1.88 -8.26 -6.41
N ASP A 111 1.82 -7.11 -7.08
CA ASP A 111 0.74 -6.72 -7.99
C ASP A 111 -0.66 -6.79 -7.39
N SER A 112 -0.76 -6.58 -6.07
CA SER A 112 -2.04 -6.43 -5.38
C SER A 112 -2.59 -5.02 -5.55
N SER A 113 -3.91 -4.94 -5.64
CA SER A 113 -4.61 -3.66 -5.52
C SER A 113 -4.58 -3.16 -4.08
N CYS A 114 -4.31 -1.87 -3.91
CA CYS A 114 -4.16 -1.26 -2.61
C CYS A 114 -4.90 0.07 -2.55
N ILE A 115 -5.76 0.22 -1.57
CA ILE A 115 -6.52 1.45 -1.37
C ILE A 115 -6.63 1.81 0.11
N ASN A 116 -6.88 3.09 0.38
CA ASN A 116 -7.39 3.54 1.65
C ASN A 116 -8.92 3.50 1.59
N PHE A 117 -9.54 2.78 2.49
CA PHE A 117 -10.98 2.60 2.56
C PHE A 117 -11.53 3.12 3.90
N LEU A 118 -12.71 3.72 3.86
CA LEU A 118 -13.38 4.24 5.05
C LEU A 118 -14.33 3.19 5.61
N PHE A 119 -14.03 2.67 6.80
CA PHE A 119 -14.91 1.80 7.58
C PHE A 119 -15.59 2.62 8.69
N GLY A 120 -16.82 3.05 8.45
CA GLY A 120 -17.48 4.00 9.36
C GLY A 120 -16.71 5.33 9.41
N THR A 121 -16.12 5.64 10.54
CA THR A 121 -15.28 6.84 10.73
C THR A 121 -13.77 6.57 10.64
N GLU A 122 -13.37 5.30 10.56
CA GLU A 122 -11.96 4.91 10.54
C GLU A 122 -11.46 4.60 9.13
N ARG A 123 -10.28 5.14 8.80
CA ARG A 123 -9.60 4.81 7.55
C ARG A 123 -8.74 3.57 7.74
N ARG A 124 -8.81 2.65 6.78
CA ARG A 124 -8.01 1.43 6.77
C ARG A 124 -7.39 1.20 5.40
N VAL A 125 -6.18 0.70 5.39
CA VAL A 125 -5.53 0.27 4.15
C VAL A 125 -5.99 -1.15 3.84
N VAL A 126 -6.56 -1.32 2.65
CA VAL A 126 -7.05 -2.61 2.15
C VAL A 126 -6.13 -3.06 1.03
N ILE A 127 -5.72 -4.33 1.06
CA ILE A 127 -4.98 -5.01 0.00
C ILE A 127 -5.84 -6.15 -0.53
N ALA A 128 -5.99 -6.22 -1.84
CA ALA A 128 -6.78 -7.26 -2.49
C ALA A 128 -6.00 -7.98 -3.57
N GLY A 129 -6.10 -9.29 -3.59
CA GLY A 129 -5.47 -10.15 -4.59
C GLY A 129 -3.95 -10.10 -4.56
N GLY A 130 -3.36 -10.17 -5.73
CA GLY A 130 -1.92 -10.20 -5.95
C GLY A 130 -1.41 -11.57 -6.37
N TRP A 131 -0.11 -11.72 -6.42
CA TRP A 131 0.58 -12.92 -6.87
C TRP A 131 1.68 -13.35 -5.89
N ASN A 132 1.67 -14.63 -5.53
CA ASN A 132 2.73 -15.30 -4.79
C ASN A 132 2.82 -16.74 -5.29
N ASN A 133 3.55 -16.95 -6.38
CA ASN A 133 3.61 -18.21 -7.15
C ASN A 133 2.25 -18.70 -7.70
N THR A 134 1.15 -18.16 -7.19
CA THR A 134 -0.22 -18.35 -7.67
C THR A 134 -1.00 -17.06 -7.50
N ALA A 135 -2.09 -16.90 -8.25
CA ALA A 135 -3.03 -15.81 -8.02
C ALA A 135 -3.67 -15.94 -6.62
N MET A 136 -3.74 -14.85 -5.90
CA MET A 136 -4.29 -14.81 -4.54
C MET A 136 -5.72 -14.29 -4.54
N GLU A 137 -6.61 -15.01 -3.87
CA GLU A 137 -8.03 -14.65 -3.74
C GLU A 137 -8.35 -13.93 -2.43
N VAL A 138 -7.33 -13.42 -1.76
CA VAL A 138 -7.46 -12.89 -0.40
C VAL A 138 -7.53 -11.37 -0.43
N THR A 139 -8.45 -10.83 0.38
CA THR A 139 -8.52 -9.41 0.71
C THR A 139 -8.23 -9.24 2.19
N GLU A 140 -7.35 -8.31 2.52
CA GLU A 140 -6.96 -8.03 3.89
C GLU A 140 -6.95 -6.52 4.12
N TYR A 141 -7.21 -6.11 5.36
CA TYR A 141 -7.03 -4.73 5.76
C TYR A 141 -6.10 -4.62 6.97
N LEU A 142 -5.36 -3.53 7.02
CA LEU A 142 -4.55 -3.18 8.17
C LEU A 142 -5.43 -2.53 9.23
N ASP A 143 -5.55 -3.18 10.39
CA ASP A 143 -6.24 -2.62 11.55
C ASP A 143 -5.24 -1.86 12.43
N PRO A 144 -5.35 -0.53 12.54
CA PRO A 144 -4.41 0.26 13.31
C PRO A 144 -4.52 0.03 14.82
N ASN A 145 -5.70 -0.37 15.30
CA ASN A 145 -5.93 -0.62 16.71
C ASN A 145 -5.37 -1.98 17.16
N LEU A 146 -5.58 -2.99 16.33
CA LEU A 146 -5.04 -4.33 16.55
C LEU A 146 -3.57 -4.44 16.13
N GLN A 147 -3.07 -3.47 15.36
CA GLN A 147 -1.73 -3.46 14.77
C GLN A 147 -1.42 -4.74 13.98
N MET A 148 -2.40 -5.23 13.23
CA MET A 148 -2.28 -6.44 12.44
C MET A 148 -3.12 -6.38 11.17
N TRP A 149 -2.80 -7.27 10.23
CA TRP A 149 -3.64 -7.51 9.06
C TRP A 149 -4.78 -8.46 9.41
N VAL A 150 -5.98 -8.09 8.98
CA VAL A 150 -7.21 -8.86 9.19
C VAL A 150 -7.73 -9.30 7.84
N THR A 151 -7.91 -10.61 7.67
CA THR A 151 -8.48 -11.17 6.45
C THR A 151 -9.98 -10.85 6.38
N MET A 152 -10.41 -10.32 5.26
CA MET A 152 -11.83 -10.14 4.97
C MET A 152 -12.37 -11.50 4.47
N GLY A 153 -13.07 -12.25 5.34
CA GLY A 153 -13.51 -13.59 5.03
C GLY A 153 -14.52 -13.66 3.89
N ARG A 154 -14.35 -14.61 2.99
CA ARG A 154 -15.46 -15.18 2.25
C ARG A 154 -16.22 -16.08 3.22
N ASN A 155 -17.23 -15.58 3.88
CA ASN A 155 -18.17 -16.45 4.55
C ASN A 155 -19.26 -16.88 3.56
N TYR A 156 -18.91 -17.71 2.60
CA TYR A 156 -19.85 -18.56 1.89
C TYR A 156 -19.93 -19.93 2.55
N SER A 157 -20.18 -19.99 3.85
CA SER A 157 -20.70 -21.20 4.46
C SER A 157 -22.22 -21.05 4.56
N GLN A 158 -22.93 -21.83 3.80
CA GLN A 158 -24.35 -22.01 3.99
C GLN A 158 -24.58 -22.50 5.44
N GLY A 159 -25.23 -21.67 6.26
CA GLY A 159 -25.92 -22.18 7.44
C GLY A 159 -25.65 -21.57 8.81
N GLU A 160 -24.81 -20.55 9.00
CA GLU A 160 -24.77 -19.86 10.29
C GLU A 160 -25.06 -18.37 10.19
N PRO A 161 -25.87 -17.80 11.11
CA PRO A 161 -26.19 -16.38 11.10
C PRO A 161 -24.96 -15.59 11.52
N GLN A 162 -24.33 -14.93 10.55
CA GLN A 162 -23.22 -14.06 10.80
C GLN A 162 -23.71 -12.66 11.13
N GLN A 163 -23.08 -12.04 12.10
CA GLN A 163 -23.27 -10.63 12.38
C GLN A 163 -23.06 -9.85 11.08
N GLN A 164 -24.15 -9.37 10.52
CA GLN A 164 -24.16 -8.50 9.36
C GLN A 164 -23.44 -7.21 9.75
N VAL A 165 -22.23 -7.01 9.24
CA VAL A 165 -21.71 -5.67 9.08
C VAL A 165 -22.50 -5.07 7.92
N GLY A 166 -23.54 -4.32 8.27
CA GLY A 166 -24.43 -3.70 7.31
C GLY A 166 -23.67 -2.71 6.43
N PHE A 167 -23.57 -3.03 5.15
CA PHE A 167 -23.28 -2.02 4.14
C PHE A 167 -24.54 -1.19 3.95
N LEU A 168 -24.60 -0.03 4.59
CA LEU A 168 -25.54 1.02 4.18
C LEU A 168 -25.00 1.68 2.92
N SER A 169 -25.51 1.22 1.78
CA SER A 169 -25.46 1.99 0.54
C SER A 169 -26.40 3.19 0.69
N THR A 170 -25.87 4.38 0.80
CA THR A 170 -26.63 5.60 0.50
C THR A 170 -26.00 6.24 -0.73
N PHE A 171 -26.85 6.32 -1.76
CA PHE A 171 -26.63 7.11 -2.98
C PHE A 171 -26.54 8.60 -2.67
#